data_3196d4d8ba0a9e199f3775af35330cc6
#
_entry.id   3196d4d8ba0a9e199f3775af35330cc6
#
_cell.length_a   1.000
_cell.length_b   1.000
_cell.length_c   1.000
_cell.angle_alpha   90.00
_cell.angle_beta   90.00
_cell.angle_gamma   90.00
#
_symmetry.space_group_name_H-M   'P 1'
#
loop_
_entity.id
_entity.type
_entity.pdbx_description
1 polymer ?
#
loop_
_entity_poly.entity_id
_entity_poly.type
_entity_poly.pdbx_seq_one_letter_code
_entity_poly.pdbx_strand_id
1 'polypeptide(L)'
;IIIIYDDLDKKDLNLLKKIKKKDKRIKIYINKKNLGAGRSRNKGIKLSKGIFVAFLDSDDLWKKNKLKKQIFFMKKNGINASHTSYTIINSNNKIVGSRNAKDMSYKLLLKSCDIGLSTVVLKKEIITSKIKFANIKTKEDYVLWLKITFNNNKIFALKDNLTKWRKLEDSLSSSRLQKIYDGYLVYRKYMNFNLLKSFGFLLLLSFNYFLKDIKNK
;
A
#
# COMPACT_ATOMS: atom_id res chain seq x y z
N ILE A 1 7.29 6.82 14.98
CA ILE A 1 7.15 7.02 13.52
C ILE A 1 8.49 6.73 12.87
N ILE A 2 8.51 5.91 11.82
CA ILE A 2 9.73 5.57 11.09
C ILE A 2 9.59 6.15 9.68
N ILE A 3 10.53 7.00 9.30
CA ILE A 3 10.64 7.56 7.96
C ILE A 3 11.86 6.94 7.29
N ILE A 4 11.66 6.27 6.16
CA ILE A 4 12.75 5.77 5.31
C ILE A 4 12.89 6.75 4.15
N TYR A 5 14.00 7.47 4.14
CA TYR A 5 14.31 8.43 3.09
C TYR A 5 15.13 7.73 2.01
N ASP A 6 14.53 7.61 0.83
CA ASP A 6 15.06 6.82 -0.30
C ASP A 6 15.39 7.69 -1.53
N ASP A 7 15.33 9.01 -1.37
CA ASP A 7 15.66 9.95 -2.43
C ASP A 7 17.15 10.37 -2.36
N LEU A 8 17.81 10.37 -3.51
CA LEU A 8 19.24 10.70 -3.60
C LEU A 8 19.53 12.20 -3.66
N ASP A 9 18.58 13.01 -4.12
CA ASP A 9 18.78 14.46 -4.27
C ASP A 9 18.73 15.22 -2.91
N LYS A 10 18.24 14.57 -1.85
CA LYS A 10 18.19 15.05 -0.47
C LYS A 10 17.50 16.41 -0.27
N LYS A 11 16.72 16.90 -1.25
CA LYS A 11 16.05 18.21 -1.19
C LYS A 11 15.21 18.38 0.08
N ASP A 12 14.41 17.34 0.42
CA ASP A 12 13.49 17.41 1.55
C ASP A 12 14.12 17.01 2.90
N LEU A 13 15.39 16.63 2.90
CA LEU A 13 16.05 16.14 4.12
C LEU A 13 16.06 17.17 5.25
N ASN A 14 16.26 18.44 4.93
CA ASN A 14 16.24 19.54 5.90
C ASN A 14 14.85 19.73 6.52
N LEU A 15 13.78 19.58 5.72
CA LEU A 15 12.40 19.60 6.22
C LEU A 15 12.17 18.45 7.21
N LEU A 16 12.59 17.23 6.84
CA LEU A 16 12.47 16.05 7.72
C LEU A 16 13.23 16.22 9.03
N LYS A 17 14.44 16.82 9.00
CA LYS A 17 15.20 17.14 10.21
C LYS A 17 14.47 18.13 11.12
N LYS A 18 13.83 19.18 10.54
CA LYS A 18 12.99 20.12 11.28
C LYS A 18 11.78 19.44 11.94
N ILE A 19 11.10 18.54 11.21
CA ILE A 19 9.96 17.77 11.72
C ILE A 19 10.40 16.85 12.87
N LYS A 20 11.53 16.15 12.73
CA LYS A 20 12.11 15.30 13.79
C LYS A 20 12.38 16.08 15.07
N LYS A 21 12.84 17.34 14.99
CA LYS A 21 13.07 18.18 16.18
C LYS A 21 11.77 18.46 16.96
N LYS A 22 10.63 18.53 16.28
CA LYS A 22 9.31 18.79 16.89
C LYS A 22 8.71 17.57 17.59
N ASP A 23 9.09 16.34 17.19
CA ASP A 23 8.56 15.12 17.78
C ASP A 23 9.64 14.03 17.89
N LYS A 24 10.06 13.76 19.14
CA LYS A 24 11.11 12.76 19.46
C LYS A 24 10.75 11.33 19.05
N ARG A 25 9.48 11.04 18.78
CA ARG A 25 9.03 9.73 18.30
C ARG A 25 9.41 9.46 16.84
N ILE A 26 9.79 10.49 16.10
CA ILE A 26 10.17 10.40 14.68
C ILE A 26 11.62 9.92 14.56
N LYS A 27 11.80 8.81 13.84
CA LYS A 27 13.10 8.25 13.48
C LYS A 27 13.27 8.28 11.97
N ILE A 28 14.34 8.91 11.49
CA ILE A 28 14.65 9.04 10.06
C ILE A 28 15.84 8.13 9.75
N TYR A 29 15.67 7.30 8.72
CA TYR A 29 16.71 6.42 8.20
C TYR A 29 16.93 6.73 6.72
N ILE A 30 18.13 7.12 6.36
CA ILE A 30 18.51 7.50 5.00
C ILE A 30 19.10 6.25 4.32
N ASN A 31 18.64 5.93 3.12
CA ASN A 31 19.25 4.90 2.29
C ASN A 31 20.50 5.48 1.58
N LYS A 32 21.54 4.66 1.48
CA LYS A 32 22.78 5.06 0.77
C LYS A 32 22.60 5.11 -0.75
N LYS A 33 21.62 4.40 -1.28
CA LYS A 33 21.20 4.38 -2.67
C LYS A 33 19.69 4.21 -2.75
N ASN A 34 19.07 4.57 -3.88
CA ASN A 34 17.66 4.33 -4.08
C ASN A 34 17.38 2.81 -4.08
N LEU A 35 16.60 2.35 -3.13
CA LEU A 35 16.21 0.94 -2.97
C LEU A 35 14.85 0.63 -3.60
N GLY A 36 14.06 1.66 -3.89
CA GLY A 36 12.68 1.58 -4.29
C GLY A 36 11.71 1.36 -3.13
N ALA A 37 10.44 1.63 -3.38
CA ALA A 37 9.38 1.68 -2.37
C ALA A 37 9.26 0.37 -1.57
N GLY A 38 9.23 -0.79 -2.26
CA GLY A 38 9.06 -2.10 -1.61
C GLY A 38 10.18 -2.43 -0.61
N ARG A 39 11.44 -2.24 -1.00
CA ARG A 39 12.59 -2.49 -0.11
C ARG A 39 12.65 -1.49 1.04
N SER A 40 12.35 -0.24 0.79
CA SER A 40 12.33 0.81 1.81
C SER A 40 11.25 0.54 2.85
N ARG A 41 10.05 0.12 2.45
CA ARG A 41 8.98 -0.31 3.38
C ARG A 41 9.38 -1.56 4.18
N ASN A 42 10.02 -2.56 3.55
CA ASN A 42 10.55 -3.73 4.26
C ASN A 42 11.58 -3.35 5.33
N LYS A 43 12.47 -2.38 5.04
CA LYS A 43 13.40 -1.82 6.02
C LYS A 43 12.65 -1.16 7.18
N GLY A 44 11.61 -0.37 6.88
CA GLY A 44 10.76 0.27 7.90
C GLY A 44 10.07 -0.76 8.82
N ILE A 45 9.53 -1.84 8.25
CA ILE A 45 8.93 -2.95 9.00
C ILE A 45 9.95 -3.59 9.94
N LYS A 46 11.15 -3.90 9.44
CA LYS A 46 12.22 -4.49 10.26
C LYS A 46 12.58 -3.61 11.46
N LEU A 47 12.61 -2.29 11.27
CA LEU A 47 12.93 -1.31 12.30
C LEU A 47 11.76 -1.02 13.25
N SER A 48 10.55 -1.39 12.89
CA SER A 48 9.36 -1.14 13.71
C SER A 48 9.36 -2.01 14.97
N LYS A 49 8.85 -1.46 16.07
CA LYS A 49 8.73 -2.15 17.37
C LYS A 49 7.28 -2.31 17.84
N GLY A 50 6.32 -1.72 17.11
CA GLY A 50 4.91 -1.77 17.47
C GLY A 50 4.25 -3.11 17.15
N ILE A 51 3.17 -3.44 17.84
CA ILE A 51 2.31 -4.60 17.58
C ILE A 51 1.63 -4.45 16.21
N PHE A 52 1.25 -3.22 15.86
CA PHE A 52 0.65 -2.88 14.58
C PHE A 52 1.62 -2.09 13.72
N VAL A 53 1.56 -2.31 12.42
CA VAL A 53 2.28 -1.54 11.40
C VAL A 53 1.24 -0.89 10.49
N ALA A 54 1.37 0.41 10.29
CA ALA A 54 0.59 1.20 9.36
C ALA A 54 1.52 1.89 8.36
N PHE A 55 1.06 2.06 7.14
CA PHE A 55 1.84 2.68 6.06
C PHE A 55 1.21 4.01 5.65
N LEU A 56 2.05 4.98 5.35
CA LEU A 56 1.63 6.28 4.81
C LEU A 56 2.63 6.69 3.75
N ASP A 57 2.18 6.84 2.52
CA ASP A 57 2.97 7.42 1.44
C ASP A 57 3.12 8.93 1.67
N SER A 58 4.25 9.50 1.25
CA SER A 58 4.63 10.88 1.58
C SER A 58 3.68 11.94 1.00
N ASP A 59 2.94 11.60 -0.03
CA ASP A 59 1.97 12.44 -0.73
C ASP A 59 0.53 12.26 -0.25
N ASP A 60 0.26 11.25 0.60
CA ASP A 60 -1.06 10.96 1.15
C ASP A 60 -1.33 11.63 2.49
N LEU A 61 -2.62 11.68 2.87
CA LEU A 61 -3.04 12.28 4.14
C LEU A 61 -3.94 11.33 4.94
N TRP A 62 -3.75 11.29 6.26
CA TRP A 62 -4.64 10.62 7.20
C TRP A 62 -5.55 11.59 7.94
N LYS A 63 -6.79 11.18 8.21
CA LYS A 63 -7.61 11.84 9.22
C LYS A 63 -7.01 11.58 10.62
N LYS A 64 -7.09 12.58 11.50
CA LYS A 64 -6.50 12.56 12.86
C LYS A 64 -6.86 11.30 13.67
N ASN A 65 -8.08 10.79 13.49
CA ASN A 65 -8.60 9.64 14.24
C ASN A 65 -8.41 8.29 13.55
N LYS A 66 -7.73 8.23 12.38
CA LYS A 66 -7.59 6.99 11.58
C LYS A 66 -7.05 5.83 12.40
N LEU A 67 -5.88 5.99 12.98
CA LEU A 67 -5.24 4.90 13.72
C LEU A 67 -6.08 4.47 14.94
N LYS A 68 -6.65 5.42 15.68
CA LYS A 68 -7.51 5.12 16.83
C LYS A 68 -8.70 4.25 16.41
N LYS A 69 -9.44 4.65 15.38
CA LYS A 69 -10.62 3.91 14.90
C LYS A 69 -10.23 2.54 14.33
N GLN A 70 -9.20 2.49 13.50
CA GLN A 70 -8.83 1.26 12.80
C GLN A 70 -8.23 0.22 13.76
N ILE A 71 -7.38 0.62 14.70
CA ILE A 71 -6.82 -0.28 15.71
C ILE A 71 -7.91 -0.77 16.67
N PHE A 72 -8.84 0.10 17.06
CA PHE A 72 -10.01 -0.31 17.87
C PHE A 72 -10.83 -1.37 17.14
N PHE A 73 -11.17 -1.14 15.86
CA PHE A 73 -11.86 -2.09 15.01
C PHE A 73 -11.15 -3.45 14.95
N MET A 74 -9.83 -3.43 14.72
CA MET A 74 -9.03 -4.64 14.64
C MET A 74 -8.99 -5.41 15.95
N LYS A 75 -8.82 -4.72 17.08
CA LYS A 75 -8.80 -5.34 18.41
C LYS A 75 -10.16 -5.93 18.79
N LYS A 76 -11.25 -5.17 18.60
CA LYS A 76 -12.62 -5.60 18.93
C LYS A 76 -13.02 -6.88 18.17
N ASN A 77 -12.56 -7.06 16.93
CA ASN A 77 -12.97 -8.16 16.07
C ASN A 77 -11.89 -9.25 15.89
N GLY A 78 -10.78 -9.21 16.63
CA GLY A 78 -9.69 -10.18 16.49
C GLY A 78 -8.99 -10.17 15.12
N ILE A 79 -8.95 -9.03 14.43
CA ILE A 79 -8.51 -8.90 13.04
C ILE A 79 -7.00 -8.65 12.96
N ASN A 80 -6.32 -9.37 12.06
CA ASN A 80 -4.88 -9.24 11.84
C ASN A 80 -4.50 -8.26 10.71
N ALA A 81 -5.41 -7.98 9.77
CA ALA A 81 -5.20 -7.08 8.65
C ALA A 81 -6.49 -6.31 8.31
N SER A 82 -6.41 -5.00 8.19
CA SER A 82 -7.55 -4.17 7.79
C SER A 82 -7.14 -3.03 6.87
N HIS A 83 -8.10 -2.53 6.08
CA HIS A 83 -7.97 -1.32 5.29
C HIS A 83 -9.22 -0.44 5.43
N THR A 84 -9.14 0.83 5.02
CA THR A 84 -10.25 1.77 5.11
C THR A 84 -10.70 2.23 3.74
N SER A 85 -11.92 2.81 3.65
CA SER A 85 -12.29 3.63 2.51
C SER A 85 -11.37 4.85 2.42
N TYR A 86 -11.26 5.43 1.21
CA TYR A 86 -10.45 6.60 0.99
C TYR A 86 -11.03 7.54 -0.08
N THR A 87 -10.70 8.81 0.05
CA THR A 87 -10.98 9.84 -0.94
C THR A 87 -9.78 10.01 -1.86
N ILE A 88 -10.02 10.20 -3.15
CA ILE A 88 -8.99 10.52 -4.14
C ILE A 88 -8.93 12.03 -4.28
N ILE A 89 -7.76 12.62 -4.10
CA ILE A 89 -7.51 14.05 -4.28
C ILE A 89 -6.46 14.27 -5.37
N ASN A 90 -6.52 15.39 -6.07
CA ASN A 90 -5.49 15.81 -7.01
C ASN A 90 -4.35 16.60 -6.30
N SER A 91 -3.38 17.12 -7.07
CA SER A 91 -2.28 17.96 -6.57
C SER A 91 -2.76 19.17 -5.76
N ASN A 92 -3.90 19.76 -6.11
CA ASN A 92 -4.50 20.94 -5.48
C ASN A 92 -5.44 20.59 -4.31
N ASN A 93 -5.41 19.35 -3.78
CA ASN A 93 -6.28 18.85 -2.72
C ASN A 93 -7.79 18.78 -3.08
N LYS A 94 -8.18 19.02 -4.35
CA LYS A 94 -9.58 18.89 -4.79
C LYS A 94 -9.94 17.40 -4.88
N ILE A 95 -11.13 17.06 -4.38
CA ILE A 95 -11.66 15.71 -4.45
C ILE A 95 -12.04 15.38 -5.90
N VAL A 96 -11.49 14.27 -6.41
CA VAL A 96 -11.74 13.76 -7.77
C VAL A 96 -12.32 12.35 -7.78
N GLY A 97 -12.61 11.79 -6.60
CA GLY A 97 -13.25 10.48 -6.49
C GLY A 97 -13.13 9.88 -5.09
N SER A 98 -13.61 8.65 -4.96
CA SER A 98 -13.49 7.88 -3.72
C SER A 98 -13.45 6.38 -4.00
N ARG A 99 -13.02 5.60 -3.02
CA ARG A 99 -13.08 4.14 -3.02
C ARG A 99 -13.66 3.66 -1.69
N ASN A 100 -14.71 2.85 -1.79
CA ASN A 100 -15.31 2.21 -0.62
C ASN A 100 -14.57 0.90 -0.33
N ALA A 101 -14.15 0.73 0.91
CA ALA A 101 -13.53 -0.51 1.36
C ALA A 101 -14.54 -1.66 1.41
N LYS A 102 -14.08 -2.84 1.01
CA LYS A 102 -14.79 -4.12 1.12
C LYS A 102 -13.82 -5.19 1.60
N ASP A 103 -14.32 -6.22 2.25
CA ASP A 103 -13.49 -7.34 2.66
C ASP A 103 -12.82 -7.98 1.45
N MET A 104 -11.51 -8.14 1.53
CA MET A 104 -10.72 -8.68 0.43
C MET A 104 -10.19 -10.06 0.79
N SER A 105 -10.65 -11.05 0.02
CA SER A 105 -10.13 -12.41 0.03
C SER A 105 -9.10 -12.60 -1.08
N TYR A 106 -8.34 -13.69 -1.03
CA TYR A 106 -7.38 -14.06 -2.09
C TYR A 106 -8.03 -14.11 -3.48
N LYS A 107 -9.23 -14.75 -3.59
CA LYS A 107 -9.96 -14.86 -4.87
C LYS A 107 -10.37 -13.50 -5.44
N LEU A 108 -10.76 -12.56 -4.59
CA LEU A 108 -11.10 -11.20 -5.01
C LEU A 108 -9.86 -10.41 -5.43
N LEU A 109 -8.79 -10.51 -4.64
CA LEU A 109 -7.52 -9.85 -4.94
C LEU A 109 -6.89 -10.36 -6.24
N LEU A 110 -6.97 -11.65 -6.56
CA LEU A 110 -6.47 -12.16 -7.85
C LEU A 110 -7.07 -11.45 -9.07
N LYS A 111 -8.27 -10.90 -8.94
CA LYS A 111 -8.98 -10.24 -10.06
C LYS A 111 -8.87 -8.72 -10.02
N SER A 112 -8.64 -8.13 -8.84
CA SER A 112 -8.68 -6.69 -8.66
C SER A 112 -8.05 -6.25 -7.36
N CYS A 113 -7.16 -5.26 -7.39
CA CYS A 113 -6.62 -4.62 -6.20
C CYS A 113 -7.34 -3.30 -5.91
N ASP A 114 -8.11 -3.26 -4.81
CA ASP A 114 -8.84 -2.07 -4.35
C ASP A 114 -8.26 -1.49 -3.04
N ILE A 115 -7.13 -2.00 -2.60
CA ILE A 115 -6.48 -1.61 -1.36
C ILE A 115 -5.43 -0.56 -1.65
N GLY A 116 -5.62 0.66 -1.19
CA GLY A 116 -4.58 1.68 -1.18
C GLY A 116 -3.64 1.48 0.00
N LEU A 117 -2.33 1.56 -0.21
CA LEU A 117 -1.33 1.28 0.81
C LEU A 117 -1.53 2.10 2.09
N SER A 118 -1.75 3.40 1.96
CA SER A 118 -1.93 4.32 3.08
C SER A 118 -3.22 4.07 3.89
N THR A 119 -4.09 3.17 3.42
CA THR A 119 -5.31 2.78 4.15
C THR A 119 -5.09 1.62 5.12
N VAL A 120 -3.97 0.89 4.97
CA VAL A 120 -3.76 -0.42 5.61
C VAL A 120 -3.15 -0.30 7.00
N VAL A 121 -3.61 -1.18 7.90
CA VAL A 121 -2.98 -1.52 9.18
C VAL A 121 -2.90 -3.05 9.28
N LEU A 122 -1.73 -3.54 9.66
CA LEU A 122 -1.44 -4.97 9.86
C LEU A 122 -0.96 -5.23 11.28
N LYS A 123 -1.30 -6.37 11.87
CA LYS A 123 -0.49 -6.90 12.99
C LYS A 123 0.88 -7.26 12.45
N LYS A 124 1.94 -6.86 13.16
CA LYS A 124 3.31 -7.09 12.72
C LYS A 124 3.66 -8.57 12.59
N GLU A 125 3.09 -9.41 13.44
CA GLU A 125 3.33 -10.85 13.49
C GLU A 125 3.01 -11.59 12.19
N ILE A 126 2.04 -11.07 11.39
CA ILE A 126 1.70 -11.71 10.11
C ILE A 126 2.71 -11.41 8.99
N ILE A 127 3.63 -10.47 9.21
CA ILE A 127 4.67 -10.09 8.25
C ILE A 127 5.92 -10.93 8.54
N THR A 128 6.28 -11.79 7.62
CA THR A 128 7.40 -12.74 7.76
C THR A 128 8.45 -12.53 6.66
N SER A 129 9.53 -13.31 6.68
CA SER A 129 10.51 -13.31 5.59
C SER A 129 9.91 -13.67 4.22
N LYS A 130 8.84 -14.47 4.19
CA LYS A 130 8.10 -14.85 2.97
C LYS A 130 6.97 -13.89 2.65
N ILE A 131 6.34 -13.26 3.66
CA ILE A 131 5.22 -12.31 3.54
C ILE A 131 5.77 -10.90 3.71
N LYS A 132 6.21 -10.28 2.62
CA LYS A 132 6.82 -8.95 2.58
C LYS A 132 6.57 -8.29 1.23
N PHE A 133 6.83 -6.99 1.13
CA PHE A 133 6.77 -6.26 -0.13
C PHE A 133 7.71 -6.86 -1.17
N ALA A 134 7.24 -6.94 -2.41
CA ALA A 134 8.04 -7.40 -3.53
C ALA A 134 9.10 -6.36 -3.95
N ASN A 135 10.12 -6.83 -4.67
CA ASN A 135 11.12 -5.96 -5.27
C ASN A 135 10.77 -5.74 -6.76
N ILE A 136 9.72 -4.97 -7.00
CA ILE A 136 9.25 -4.50 -8.32
C ILE A 136 8.93 -3.02 -8.21
N LYS A 137 8.84 -2.32 -9.35
CA LYS A 137 8.66 -0.86 -9.36
C LYS A 137 7.25 -0.44 -8.96
N THR A 138 6.25 -1.18 -9.42
CA THR A 138 4.83 -0.96 -9.11
C THR A 138 4.22 -2.25 -8.60
N LYS A 139 3.07 -2.20 -7.90
CA LYS A 139 2.36 -3.39 -7.39
C LYS A 139 3.12 -4.21 -6.34
N GLU A 140 4.16 -3.66 -5.71
CA GLU A 140 4.92 -4.30 -4.63
C GLU A 140 4.06 -4.59 -3.40
N ASP A 141 3.10 -3.73 -3.14
CA ASP A 141 2.07 -3.85 -2.10
C ASP A 141 1.02 -4.91 -2.47
N TYR A 142 0.61 -4.98 -3.73
CA TYR A 142 -0.34 -5.98 -4.22
C TYR A 142 0.17 -7.40 -4.00
N VAL A 143 1.48 -7.65 -4.21
CA VAL A 143 2.10 -8.94 -3.88
C VAL A 143 1.97 -9.24 -2.38
N LEU A 144 2.16 -8.25 -1.52
CA LEU A 144 2.00 -8.43 -0.07
C LEU A 144 0.56 -8.79 0.29
N TRP A 145 -0.44 -8.11 -0.30
CA TRP A 145 -1.86 -8.41 -0.05
C TRP A 145 -2.24 -9.82 -0.48
N LEU A 146 -1.79 -10.26 -1.66
CA LEU A 146 -2.01 -11.62 -2.14
C LEU A 146 -1.37 -12.66 -1.20
N LYS A 147 -0.16 -12.43 -0.72
CA LYS A 147 0.51 -13.35 0.21
C LYS A 147 -0.17 -13.41 1.58
N ILE A 148 -0.64 -12.28 2.12
CA ILE A 148 -1.38 -12.25 3.38
C ILE A 148 -2.67 -13.07 3.25
N THR A 149 -3.36 -12.98 2.12
CA THR A 149 -4.67 -13.61 1.95
C THR A 149 -4.61 -15.04 1.41
N PHE A 150 -3.44 -15.54 1.01
CA PHE A 150 -3.27 -16.85 0.37
C PHE A 150 -3.82 -18.01 1.21
N ASN A 151 -3.63 -18.01 2.52
CA ASN A 151 -4.05 -19.08 3.43
C ASN A 151 -5.41 -18.79 4.08
N ASN A 152 -6.42 -18.50 3.28
CA ASN A 152 -7.78 -18.17 3.73
C ASN A 152 -7.91 -16.97 4.69
N ASN A 153 -6.84 -16.20 4.87
CA ASN A 153 -6.92 -14.93 5.57
C ASN A 153 -7.68 -13.90 4.73
N LYS A 154 -8.22 -12.88 5.40
CA LYS A 154 -8.85 -11.73 4.75
C LYS A 154 -8.19 -10.44 5.20
N ILE A 155 -8.24 -9.42 4.36
CA ILE A 155 -7.99 -8.04 4.75
C ILE A 155 -9.37 -7.40 4.90
N PHE A 156 -9.73 -7.10 6.14
CA PHE A 156 -11.08 -6.64 6.51
C PHE A 156 -11.26 -5.15 6.26
N ALA A 157 -12.46 -4.78 5.88
CA ALA A 157 -12.83 -3.41 5.57
C ALA A 157 -13.38 -2.67 6.80
N LEU A 158 -12.75 -1.57 7.18
CA LEU A 158 -13.40 -0.52 7.95
C LEU A 158 -13.97 0.50 6.95
N LYS A 159 -15.29 0.59 6.85
CA LYS A 159 -15.98 1.41 5.82
C LYS A 159 -15.78 2.92 5.99
N ASP A 160 -15.24 3.35 7.14
CA ASP A 160 -14.92 4.76 7.38
C ASP A 160 -13.91 5.28 6.34
N ASN A 161 -14.17 6.47 5.81
CA ASN A 161 -13.23 7.17 4.94
C ASN A 161 -12.20 7.92 5.81
N LEU A 162 -11.02 7.33 5.98
CA LEU A 162 -9.99 7.83 6.92
C LEU A 162 -8.68 8.23 6.24
N THR A 163 -8.59 8.11 4.92
CA THR A 163 -7.39 8.41 4.13
C THR A 163 -7.75 9.27 2.92
N LYS A 164 -6.90 10.23 2.57
CA LYS A 164 -6.93 10.91 1.28
C LYS A 164 -5.72 10.44 0.47
N TRP A 165 -5.99 9.73 -0.61
CA TRP A 165 -4.98 9.27 -1.56
C TRP A 165 -4.77 10.31 -2.65
N ARG A 166 -3.50 10.69 -2.91
CA ARG A 166 -3.17 11.70 -3.90
C ARG A 166 -2.87 11.07 -5.26
N LYS A 167 -3.63 11.48 -6.25
CA LYS A 167 -3.39 11.13 -7.66
C LYS A 167 -2.46 12.19 -8.27
N LEU A 168 -1.20 11.80 -8.53
CA LEU A 168 -0.22 12.62 -9.23
C LEU A 168 -0.03 12.09 -10.65
N GLU A 169 0.19 12.99 -11.62
CA GLU A 169 0.43 12.64 -13.03
C GLU A 169 1.81 11.98 -13.22
N ASP A 170 2.83 12.48 -12.52
CA ASP A 170 4.22 12.01 -12.58
C ASP A 170 4.56 11.00 -11.47
N SER A 171 3.60 10.16 -11.05
CA SER A 171 3.85 9.15 -10.02
C SER A 171 4.69 7.98 -10.56
N LEU A 172 5.38 7.26 -9.66
CA LEU A 172 6.09 6.00 -9.99
C LEU A 172 5.19 4.99 -10.73
N SER A 173 3.89 5.10 -10.52
CA SER A 173 2.88 4.26 -11.16
C SER A 173 2.26 4.90 -12.41
N SER A 174 2.82 5.94 -13.02
CA SER A 174 2.28 6.57 -14.25
C SER A 174 2.48 5.68 -15.49
N SER A 175 3.61 4.99 -15.61
CA SER A 175 3.92 4.15 -16.77
C SER A 175 2.98 2.94 -16.93
N ARG A 176 2.18 2.93 -18.00
CA ARG A 176 1.25 1.83 -18.31
C ARG A 176 1.99 0.53 -18.61
N LEU A 177 3.06 0.59 -19.39
CA LEU A 177 3.87 -0.58 -19.76
C LEU A 177 4.50 -1.24 -18.52
N GLN A 178 5.05 -0.41 -17.61
CA GLN A 178 5.60 -0.91 -16.35
C GLN A 178 4.54 -1.60 -15.49
N LYS A 179 3.33 -1.06 -15.42
CA LYS A 179 2.21 -1.69 -14.69
C LYS A 179 1.80 -3.05 -15.26
N ILE A 180 1.81 -3.20 -16.59
CA ILE A 180 1.49 -4.47 -17.25
C ILE A 180 2.60 -5.49 -16.95
N TYR A 181 3.85 -5.10 -17.14
CA TYR A 181 5.01 -5.95 -16.86
C TYR A 181 5.05 -6.41 -15.40
N ASP A 182 4.93 -5.49 -14.45
CA ASP A 182 4.92 -5.83 -13.03
C ASP A 182 3.67 -6.66 -12.67
N GLY A 183 2.52 -6.39 -13.30
CA GLY A 183 1.33 -7.22 -13.16
C GLY A 183 1.53 -8.67 -13.60
N TYR A 184 2.24 -8.88 -14.71
CA TYR A 184 2.66 -10.22 -15.13
C TYR A 184 3.59 -10.89 -14.11
N LEU A 185 4.59 -10.15 -13.61
CA LEU A 185 5.52 -10.66 -12.59
C LEU A 185 4.80 -11.05 -11.28
N VAL A 186 3.76 -10.32 -10.87
CA VAL A 186 2.94 -10.69 -9.70
C VAL A 186 2.46 -12.12 -9.82
N TYR A 187 1.84 -12.47 -10.93
CA TYR A 187 1.27 -13.81 -11.11
C TYR A 187 2.32 -14.85 -11.43
N ARG A 188 3.24 -14.56 -12.34
CA ARG A 188 4.23 -15.52 -12.82
C ARG A 188 5.30 -15.84 -11.79
N LYS A 189 5.91 -14.78 -11.20
CA LYS A 189 7.06 -14.92 -10.30
C LYS A 189 6.65 -15.05 -8.84
N TYR A 190 5.70 -14.24 -8.38
CA TYR A 190 5.38 -14.14 -6.96
C TYR A 190 4.27 -15.09 -6.52
N MET A 191 3.31 -15.40 -7.42
CA MET A 191 2.25 -16.41 -7.16
C MET A 191 2.56 -17.76 -7.79
N ASN A 192 3.65 -17.88 -8.54
CA ASN A 192 4.13 -19.11 -9.19
C ASN A 192 3.09 -19.78 -10.10
N PHE A 193 2.29 -18.97 -10.82
CA PHE A 193 1.33 -19.49 -11.79
C PHE A 193 2.04 -19.85 -13.11
N ASN A 194 1.48 -20.80 -13.87
CA ASN A 194 1.92 -21.09 -15.24
C ASN A 194 1.62 -19.90 -16.18
N LEU A 195 2.14 -19.94 -17.41
CA LEU A 195 2.00 -18.86 -18.38
C LEU A 195 0.53 -18.49 -18.64
N LEU A 196 -0.29 -19.48 -19.02
CA LEU A 196 -1.70 -19.25 -19.36
C LEU A 196 -2.49 -18.63 -18.22
N LYS A 197 -2.33 -19.15 -17.01
CA LYS A 197 -2.99 -18.63 -15.81
C LYS A 197 -2.52 -17.22 -15.48
N SER A 198 -1.22 -16.92 -15.65
CA SER A 198 -0.66 -15.60 -15.41
C SER A 198 -1.23 -14.56 -16.37
N PHE A 199 -1.32 -14.87 -17.66
CA PHE A 199 -1.94 -14.00 -18.65
C PHE A 199 -3.45 -13.81 -18.40
N GLY A 200 -4.17 -14.88 -18.09
CA GLY A 200 -5.60 -14.79 -17.77
C GLY A 200 -5.89 -13.85 -16.61
N PHE A 201 -5.14 -13.96 -15.50
CA PHE A 201 -5.31 -13.03 -14.36
C PHE A 201 -4.82 -11.62 -14.67
N LEU A 202 -3.78 -11.45 -15.48
CA LEU A 202 -3.35 -10.12 -15.93
C LEU A 202 -4.43 -9.41 -16.74
N LEU A 203 -5.08 -10.11 -17.65
CA LEU A 203 -6.20 -9.58 -18.43
C LEU A 203 -7.38 -9.20 -17.53
N LEU A 204 -7.75 -10.06 -16.58
CA LEU A 204 -8.83 -9.78 -15.62
C LEU A 204 -8.49 -8.56 -14.74
N LEU A 205 -7.25 -8.45 -14.27
CA LEU A 205 -6.80 -7.30 -13.47
C LEU A 205 -6.90 -6.00 -14.29
N SER A 206 -6.44 -6.03 -15.54
CA SER A 206 -6.43 -4.88 -16.45
C SER A 206 -7.86 -4.46 -16.81
N PHE A 207 -8.73 -5.40 -17.12
CA PHE A 207 -10.14 -5.15 -17.43
C PHE A 207 -10.88 -4.54 -16.23
N ASN A 208 -10.72 -5.12 -15.05
CA ASN A 208 -11.33 -4.57 -13.84
C ASN A 208 -10.78 -3.18 -13.47
N TYR A 209 -9.52 -2.89 -13.75
CA TYR A 209 -8.96 -1.55 -13.59
C TYR A 209 -9.64 -0.56 -14.54
N PHE A 210 -9.79 -0.91 -15.81
CA PHE A 210 -10.44 -0.08 -16.84
C PHE A 210 -11.91 0.22 -16.49
N LEU A 211 -12.68 -0.79 -16.07
CA LEU A 211 -14.09 -0.60 -15.66
C LEU A 211 -14.21 0.37 -14.46
N LYS A 212 -13.24 0.38 -13.57
CA LYS A 212 -13.24 1.31 -12.43
C LYS A 212 -12.87 2.74 -12.83
N ASP A 213 -11.99 2.89 -13.81
CA ASP A 213 -11.60 4.22 -14.30
C ASP A 213 -12.79 4.90 -14.99
N ILE A 214 -13.60 4.14 -15.74
CA ILE A 214 -14.84 4.64 -16.34
C ILE A 214 -15.86 5.07 -15.28
N LYS A 215 -16.06 4.28 -14.22
CA LYS A 215 -17.04 4.59 -13.17
C LYS A 215 -16.66 5.78 -12.27
N ASN A 216 -15.45 6.31 -12.37
CA ASN A 216 -14.98 7.46 -11.61
C ASN A 216 -14.81 8.71 -12.46
N LYS A 217 -15.14 8.66 -13.73
CA LYS A 217 -15.35 9.83 -14.59
C LYS A 217 -16.82 10.23 -14.57
#